data_1af053c06b28eb75912fd967c8546a60
#
_entry.id   1af053c06b28eb75912fd967c8546a60
#
_cell.length_a   1.000
_cell.length_b   1.000
_cell.length_c   1.000
_cell.angle_alpha   90.00
_cell.angle_beta   90.00
_cell.angle_gamma   90.00
#
_symmetry.space_group_name_H-M   'P 1'
#
loop_
_entity.id
_entity.type
_entity.pdbx_description
1 polymer ?
#
loop_
_entity_poly.entity_id
_entity_poly.type
_entity_poly.pdbx_seq_one_letter_code
_entity_poly.pdbx_strand_id
1 'polypeptide(L)'
;MNLHEMSLQPKYYDFIKDRTKRIELRLYDEKRQGIKLGDEIEFSKSETEKFKAKVVGLIRYQSFEDLFKDFPIEILADKTMTKDELLGVLSEFYTKEKQQKFGVIGIRIKPKIVHPYLC
;
A
#
# COMPACT_ATOMS: atom_id res chain seq x y z
N MET A 1 -0.53 16.43 -11.17
CA MET A 1 -0.89 15.09 -10.66
C MET A 1 -0.16 14.05 -11.47
N ASN A 2 0.57 13.17 -10.80
CA ASN A 2 1.35 12.11 -11.45
C ASN A 2 0.67 10.75 -11.28
N LEU A 3 0.91 9.87 -12.25
CA LEU A 3 0.48 8.49 -12.19
C LEU A 3 1.68 7.61 -11.87
N HIS A 4 1.55 6.76 -10.87
CA HIS A 4 2.54 5.77 -10.47
C HIS A 4 1.99 4.38 -10.74
N GLU A 5 2.85 3.41 -10.98
CA GLU A 5 2.44 2.04 -11.23
C GLU A 5 3.03 1.12 -10.16
N MET A 6 2.20 0.24 -9.61
CA MET A 6 2.62 -0.72 -8.60
C MET A 6 1.97 -2.08 -8.85
N SER A 7 2.81 -3.12 -8.89
CA SER A 7 2.32 -4.50 -8.96
C SER A 7 2.06 -5.02 -7.55
N LEU A 8 1.01 -5.81 -7.39
CA LEU A 8 0.64 -6.41 -6.11
C LEU A 8 0.42 -7.91 -6.27
N GLN A 9 0.69 -8.65 -5.20
CA GLN A 9 0.21 -10.02 -5.12
C GLN A 9 -1.32 -9.99 -5.17
N PRO A 10 -1.97 -10.99 -5.80
CA PRO A 10 -3.42 -10.98 -5.97
C PRO A 10 -4.22 -10.74 -4.70
N LYS A 11 -3.78 -11.33 -3.58
CA LYS A 11 -4.42 -11.16 -2.27
C LYS A 11 -4.52 -9.68 -1.86
N TYR A 12 -3.40 -8.95 -1.96
CA TYR A 12 -3.37 -7.54 -1.54
C TYR A 12 -4.07 -6.63 -2.54
N TYR A 13 -3.99 -6.98 -3.83
CA TYR A 13 -4.76 -6.30 -4.86
C TYR A 13 -6.26 -6.35 -4.54
N ASP A 14 -6.77 -7.53 -4.21
CA ASP A 14 -8.17 -7.70 -3.89
C ASP A 14 -8.56 -6.97 -2.60
N PHE A 15 -7.69 -6.98 -1.58
CA PHE A 15 -7.93 -6.25 -0.33
C PHE A 15 -8.02 -4.73 -0.54
N ILE A 16 -7.19 -4.17 -1.42
CA ILE A 16 -7.26 -2.74 -1.74
C ILE A 16 -8.52 -2.45 -2.56
N LYS A 17 -8.80 -3.27 -3.54
CA LYS A 17 -9.94 -3.07 -4.43
C LYS A 17 -11.27 -3.12 -3.68
N ASP A 18 -11.41 -4.01 -2.70
CA ASP A 18 -12.61 -4.11 -1.88
C ASP A 18 -12.64 -3.11 -0.71
N ARG A 19 -11.59 -2.27 -0.59
CA ARG A 19 -11.44 -1.23 0.43
C ARG A 19 -11.22 -1.75 1.85
N THR A 20 -10.85 -2.99 2.02
CA THR A 20 -10.44 -3.55 3.31
C THR A 20 -9.06 -3.00 3.69
N LYS A 21 -8.08 -3.21 2.81
CA LYS A 21 -6.74 -2.64 2.98
C LYS A 21 -6.75 -1.20 2.48
N ARG A 22 -6.41 -0.28 3.39
CA ARG A 22 -6.47 1.16 3.10
C ARG A 22 -5.10 1.83 3.05
N ILE A 23 -4.05 1.10 3.44
CA ILE A 23 -2.68 1.60 3.47
C ILE A 23 -1.79 0.63 2.72
N GLU A 24 -1.13 1.10 1.67
CA GLU A 24 -0.10 0.34 0.98
C GLU A 24 1.24 0.60 1.65
N LEU A 25 2.06 -0.45 1.76
CA LEU A 25 3.29 -0.45 2.55
C LEU A 25 4.50 -0.63 1.63
N ARG A 26 5.38 0.36 1.60
CA ARG A 26 6.57 0.36 0.76
C ARG A 26 7.76 0.95 1.49
N LEU A 27 8.98 0.67 0.98
CA LEU A 27 10.17 1.41 1.39
C LEU A 27 10.04 2.84 0.88
N TYR A 28 10.57 3.79 1.66
CA TYR A 28 10.63 5.18 1.25
C TYR A 28 11.90 5.42 0.42
N ASP A 29 12.06 4.65 -0.65
CA ASP A 29 13.18 4.75 -1.58
C ASP A 29 12.95 5.88 -2.60
N GLU A 30 13.92 6.09 -3.49
CA GLU A 30 13.84 7.18 -4.48
C GLU A 30 12.54 7.17 -5.28
N LYS A 31 12.07 6.00 -5.67
CA LYS A 31 10.84 5.87 -6.47
C LYS A 31 9.62 6.36 -5.69
N ARG A 32 9.55 6.06 -4.39
CA ARG A 32 8.40 6.43 -3.56
C ARG A 32 8.49 7.84 -3.02
N GLN A 33 9.67 8.44 -2.97
CA GLN A 33 9.85 9.83 -2.57
C GLN A 33 9.18 10.80 -3.53
N GLY A 34 8.93 10.39 -4.75
CA GLY A 34 8.22 11.19 -5.74
C GLY A 34 6.69 11.18 -5.63
N ILE A 35 6.14 10.36 -4.74
CA ILE A 35 4.68 10.26 -4.59
C ILE A 35 4.17 11.41 -3.74
N LYS A 36 3.13 12.10 -4.23
CA LYS A 36 2.55 13.27 -3.55
C LYS A 36 1.06 13.08 -3.34
N LEU A 37 0.53 13.82 -2.36
CA LEU A 37 -0.92 13.85 -2.13
C LEU A 37 -1.64 14.27 -3.42
N GLY A 38 -2.71 13.55 -3.73
CA GLY A 38 -3.50 13.80 -4.94
C GLY A 38 -3.01 13.04 -6.16
N ASP A 39 -1.81 12.44 -6.11
CA ASP A 39 -1.34 11.58 -7.19
C ASP A 39 -2.22 10.34 -7.31
N GLU A 40 -2.11 9.66 -8.45
CA GLU A 40 -2.79 8.39 -8.68
C GLU A 40 -1.79 7.24 -8.71
N ILE A 41 -2.23 6.08 -8.26
CA ILE A 41 -1.47 4.84 -8.38
C ILE A 41 -2.32 3.85 -9.16
N GLU A 42 -1.75 3.30 -10.22
CA GLU A 42 -2.35 2.17 -10.92
C GLU A 42 -1.81 0.88 -10.32
N PHE A 43 -2.66 0.16 -9.62
CA PHE A 43 -2.35 -1.14 -9.07
C PHE A 43 -2.68 -2.23 -10.07
N SER A 44 -1.82 -3.24 -10.18
CA SER A 44 -2.03 -4.37 -11.08
C SER A 44 -1.72 -5.68 -10.38
N LYS A 45 -2.48 -6.73 -10.68
CA LYS A 45 -2.13 -8.10 -10.32
C LYS A 45 -1.81 -8.95 -11.55
N SER A 46 -2.12 -8.46 -12.74
CA SER A 46 -1.81 -9.07 -14.02
C SER A 46 -1.80 -7.99 -15.09
N GLU A 47 -1.48 -8.34 -16.32
CA GLU A 47 -1.50 -7.39 -17.43
C GLU A 47 -2.90 -6.87 -17.74
N THR A 48 -3.93 -7.66 -17.41
CA THR A 48 -5.33 -7.33 -17.74
C THR A 48 -6.14 -6.86 -16.54
N GLU A 49 -5.65 -7.05 -15.33
CA GLU A 49 -6.39 -6.69 -14.12
C GLU A 49 -5.68 -5.56 -13.39
N LYS A 50 -6.23 -4.37 -13.54
CA LYS A 50 -5.67 -3.13 -13.00
C LYS A 50 -6.79 -2.22 -12.54
N PHE A 51 -6.48 -1.37 -11.56
CA PHE A 51 -7.35 -0.26 -11.18
C PHE A 51 -6.51 0.91 -10.67
N LYS A 52 -7.09 2.09 -10.68
CA LYS A 52 -6.44 3.31 -10.17
C LYS A 52 -6.97 3.67 -8.80
N ALA A 53 -6.08 4.19 -7.97
CA ALA A 53 -6.41 4.70 -6.65
C ALA A 53 -5.79 6.08 -6.47
N LYS A 54 -6.44 6.91 -5.66
CA LYS A 54 -5.94 8.23 -5.32
C LYS A 54 -5.12 8.16 -4.04
N VAL A 55 -4.00 8.87 -4.02
CA VAL A 55 -3.18 9.03 -2.82
C VAL A 55 -3.81 10.09 -1.93
N VAL A 56 -4.33 9.67 -0.77
CA VAL A 56 -5.03 10.56 0.16
C VAL A 56 -4.26 10.80 1.45
N GLY A 57 -3.16 10.10 1.67
CA GLY A 57 -2.29 10.31 2.83
C GLY A 57 -0.94 9.67 2.62
N LEU A 58 0.08 10.23 3.26
CA LEU A 58 1.46 9.73 3.22
C LEU A 58 2.00 9.78 4.64
N ILE A 59 2.40 8.62 5.17
CA ILE A 59 2.82 8.47 6.56
C ILE A 59 4.19 7.79 6.57
N ARG A 60 5.19 8.46 7.13
CA ARG A 60 6.56 7.95 7.17
C ARG A 60 6.90 7.40 8.54
N TYR A 61 7.61 6.27 8.54
CA TYR A 61 8.14 5.62 9.75
C TYR A 61 9.55 5.12 9.50
N GLN A 62 10.27 4.79 10.57
CA GLN A 62 11.61 4.20 10.47
C GLN A 62 11.55 2.73 10.07
N SER A 63 10.47 2.04 10.46
CA SER A 63 10.27 0.62 10.19
C SER A 63 8.80 0.28 10.08
N PHE A 64 8.50 -0.87 9.48
CA PHE A 64 7.12 -1.38 9.45
C PHE A 64 6.62 -1.74 10.85
N GLU A 65 7.52 -2.19 11.74
CA GLU A 65 7.13 -2.48 13.11
C GLU A 65 6.58 -1.24 13.82
N ASP A 66 7.23 -0.09 13.61
CA ASP A 66 6.77 1.16 14.20
C ASP A 66 5.43 1.61 13.60
N LEU A 67 5.29 1.48 12.29
CA LEU A 67 4.03 1.81 11.62
C LEU A 67 2.88 0.95 12.13
N PHE A 68 3.13 -0.34 12.35
CA PHE A 68 2.10 -1.29 12.79
C PHE A 68 1.60 -1.02 14.21
N LYS A 69 2.34 -0.27 15.02
CA LYS A 69 1.87 0.13 16.35
C LYS A 69 0.72 1.12 16.28
N ASP A 70 0.64 1.89 15.22
CA ASP A 70 -0.33 2.99 15.10
C ASP A 70 -1.59 2.62 14.32
N PHE A 71 -1.60 1.48 13.62
CA PHE A 71 -2.71 1.10 12.76
C PHE A 71 -3.13 -0.36 12.97
N PRO A 72 -4.43 -0.66 12.93
CA PRO A 72 -4.90 -2.03 13.08
C PRO A 72 -4.66 -2.85 11.80
N ILE A 73 -4.56 -4.17 11.97
CA ILE A 73 -4.32 -5.08 10.85
C ILE A 73 -5.41 -5.00 9.78
N GLU A 74 -6.64 -4.69 10.16
CA GLU A 74 -7.79 -4.63 9.27
C GLU A 74 -7.58 -3.64 8.13
N ILE A 75 -6.88 -2.52 8.38
CA ILE A 75 -6.63 -1.52 7.34
C ILE A 75 -5.25 -1.66 6.70
N LEU A 76 -4.33 -2.40 7.36
CA LEU A 76 -3.00 -2.68 6.80
C LEU A 76 -3.03 -3.85 5.82
N ALA A 77 -3.94 -4.78 6.02
CA ALA A 77 -4.15 -5.95 5.15
C ALA A 77 -5.60 -6.39 5.24
N ASP A 78 -5.95 -7.23 6.22
CA ASP A 78 -7.29 -7.76 6.42
C ASP A 78 -7.38 -8.39 7.81
N LYS A 79 -8.62 -8.48 8.34
CA LYS A 79 -8.89 -9.06 9.65
C LYS A 79 -8.52 -10.56 9.75
N THR A 80 -8.35 -11.23 8.62
CA THR A 80 -7.96 -12.66 8.59
C THR A 80 -6.46 -12.85 8.78
N MET A 81 -5.67 -11.77 8.80
CA MET A 81 -4.23 -11.82 9.01
C MET A 81 -3.86 -11.28 10.38
N THR A 82 -2.66 -11.64 10.85
CA THR A 82 -2.06 -11.02 12.02
C THR A 82 -0.96 -10.05 11.59
N LYS A 83 -0.58 -9.15 12.49
CA LYS A 83 0.54 -8.23 12.23
C LYS A 83 1.84 -8.99 12.03
N ASP A 84 2.06 -10.06 12.79
CA ASP A 84 3.27 -10.89 12.65
C ASP A 84 3.32 -11.58 11.29
N GLU A 85 2.20 -12.07 10.79
CA GLU A 85 2.15 -12.66 9.45
C GLU A 85 2.49 -11.62 8.39
N LEU A 86 1.94 -10.42 8.49
CA LEU A 86 2.21 -9.35 7.54
C LEU A 86 3.68 -8.89 7.61
N LEU A 87 4.24 -8.76 8.81
CA LEU A 87 5.67 -8.44 8.97
C LEU A 87 6.54 -9.51 8.33
N GLY A 88 6.16 -10.79 8.47
CA GLY A 88 6.87 -11.89 7.82
C GLY A 88 6.88 -11.78 6.31
N VAL A 89 5.74 -11.45 5.71
CA VAL A 89 5.64 -11.24 4.26
C VAL A 89 6.52 -10.06 3.83
N LEU A 90 6.43 -8.95 4.53
CA LEU A 90 7.20 -7.75 4.19
C LEU A 90 8.70 -7.96 4.33
N SER A 91 9.14 -8.76 5.31
CA SER A 91 10.57 -9.03 5.52
C SER A 91 11.18 -9.86 4.40
N GLU A 92 10.38 -10.59 3.63
CA GLU A 92 10.86 -11.31 2.45
C GLU A 92 11.26 -10.34 1.32
N PHE A 93 10.64 -9.17 1.26
CA PHE A 93 10.90 -8.15 0.23
C PHE A 93 11.79 -7.01 0.73
N TYR A 94 11.66 -6.67 2.01
CA TYR A 94 12.29 -5.49 2.58
C TYR A 94 13.08 -5.85 3.83
N THR A 95 14.41 -5.97 3.69
CA THR A 95 15.29 -6.31 4.80
C THR A 95 15.34 -5.20 5.84
N LYS A 96 15.78 -5.53 7.05
CA LYS A 96 15.99 -4.52 8.11
C LYS A 96 16.99 -3.46 7.67
N GLU A 97 18.04 -3.85 6.93
CA GLU A 97 19.05 -2.93 6.40
C GLU A 97 18.43 -1.91 5.45
N LYS A 98 17.57 -2.36 4.54
CA LYS A 98 16.89 -1.46 3.61
C LYS A 98 15.92 -0.53 4.33
N GLN A 99 15.20 -1.02 5.35
CA GLN A 99 14.33 -0.19 6.16
C GLN A 99 15.13 0.88 6.90
N GLN A 100 16.28 0.53 7.47
CA GLN A 100 17.14 1.49 8.15
C GLN A 100 17.68 2.55 7.19
N LYS A 101 18.02 2.14 5.97
CA LYS A 101 18.57 3.04 4.97
C LYS A 101 17.54 4.04 4.42
N PHE A 102 16.34 3.57 4.10
CA PHE A 102 15.34 4.37 3.39
C PHE A 102 14.17 4.81 4.26
N GLY A 103 13.94 4.13 5.37
CA GLY A 103 12.68 4.23 6.08
C GLY A 103 11.55 3.56 5.30
N VAL A 104 10.36 3.65 5.83
CA VAL A 104 9.17 3.07 5.21
C VAL A 104 8.08 4.11 5.06
N ILE A 105 7.15 3.87 4.15
CA ILE A 105 6.02 4.76 3.93
C ILE A 105 4.74 3.95 3.89
N GLY A 106 3.73 4.43 4.61
CA GLY A 106 2.35 4.01 4.45
C GLY A 106 1.66 4.99 3.52
N ILE A 107 1.15 4.48 2.42
CA ILE A 107 0.44 5.27 1.43
C ILE A 107 -1.05 5.02 1.62
N ARG A 108 -1.77 6.03 2.12
CA ARG A 108 -3.22 5.93 2.24
C ARG A 108 -3.83 6.12 0.88
N ILE A 109 -4.71 5.20 0.50
CA ILE A 109 -5.24 5.13 -0.86
C ILE A 109 -6.75 4.99 -0.84
N LYS A 110 -7.37 5.58 -1.87
CA LYS A 110 -8.81 5.44 -2.11
C LYS A 110 -9.02 4.99 -3.55
N PRO A 111 -9.51 3.76 -3.77
CA PRO A 111 -9.74 3.27 -5.13
C PRO A 111 -10.73 4.14 -5.89
N LYS A 112 -10.43 4.38 -7.16
CA LYS A 112 -11.31 5.05 -8.10
C LYS A 112 -12.12 3.99 -8.83
N ILE A 113 -13.12 3.44 -8.17
CA ILE A 113 -13.98 2.44 -8.78
C ILE A 113 -15.26 3.14 -9.21
N VAL A 114 -15.50 3.14 -10.51
CA VAL A 114 -16.77 3.64 -11.05
C VAL A 114 -17.78 2.51 -10.94
N HIS A 115 -18.77 2.71 -10.09
CA HIS A 115 -19.86 1.75 -9.97
C HIS A 115 -20.88 2.06 -11.07
N PRO A 116 -21.20 1.11 -11.98
CA PRO A 116 -22.04 1.40 -13.13
C PRO A 116 -23.47 1.80 -12.79
N TYR A 117 -23.90 1.54 -11.58
CA TYR A 117 -25.25 1.88 -11.12
C TYR A 117 -25.32 3.17 -10.30
N LEU A 118 -24.19 3.84 -10.08
CA LEU A 118 -24.12 5.12 -9.39
C LEU A 118 -23.82 6.21 -10.40
N CYS A 119 -24.84 6.78 -10.90
CA CYS A 119 -24.73 7.87 -11.87
C CYS A 119 -24.88 9.21 -11.17
#